data_4757e1635cbe807c30ac0b2be7d4e790
#
_entry.id   4757e1635cbe807c30ac0b2be7d4e790
#
_cell.length_a   1.000
_cell.length_b   1.000
_cell.length_c   1.000
_cell.angle_alpha   90.00
_cell.angle_beta   90.00
_cell.angle_gamma   90.00
#
_symmetry.space_group_name_H-M   'P 1'
#
loop_
_entity.id
_entity.type
_entity.pdbx_description
1 polymer ?
#
loop_
_entity_poly.entity_id
_entity_poly.type
_entity_poly.pdbx_seq_one_letter_code
_entity_poly.pdbx_strand_id
1 'polypeptide(L)'
;MDYFKVFHRLQNGNDVRGAAIATDKEQQTLTPDIAAYIARAYAAWLAKRTGKAEGDLRIGVGHDSRVTAEPLSEAVLKGLSVAESYNCHLISTPAMFQSTVLPGSDFDGAVMITASHLPFNRNGLKFFTKDGGLEHSELTEVLDLATALAEKYAGGGAAEAADNTAGGAAEAADNTAGGAAEAPDHTAGGTPAAEVKDVSAAGLPEGEGSTVDFDMVGLYCDHMKQIIVDEVQAEDREHPLAGLHIVEDAGNGAAGFFATDILQPLGADIRGSVYLDPDGTFPNHIPNPENHDAMNAARKAVTDSRADLGVIFDCDGDRGAVVFADGTEVNRNVLIALLAAILAPKHPGSVIVTDSVTSDELHDFLEKDLGLKHFRYRRGYKNVIDKGIELNKAGEDCELAIETSGHGAFKENYFSDDGAYIAVKIICTMARLQKEGKTIESLIRNLKQPAESVEVRYTISGEDFADYGTKVLEDFQAFAEQDPRFHIVEPNYEGIRISFDDEKVKGWMLLRKSLHDPVLPMNIEAEKAGGTDIIRKRLEPFFARYNRLSV
;
A
#
# COMPACT_ATOMS: atom_id res chain seq x y z
N MET A 1 -7.11 -16.12 28.26
CA MET A 1 -6.80 -15.68 26.87
C MET A 1 -5.80 -14.55 26.94
N ASP A 2 -4.80 -14.54 26.06
CA ASP A 2 -3.82 -13.46 25.96
C ASP A 2 -4.31 -12.45 24.89
N TYR A 3 -5.17 -11.51 25.30
CA TYR A 3 -5.72 -10.51 24.38
C TYR A 3 -4.65 -9.61 23.79
N PHE A 4 -3.59 -9.30 24.53
CA PHE A 4 -2.47 -8.54 24.00
C PHE A 4 -1.91 -9.22 22.74
N LYS A 5 -1.60 -10.51 22.84
CA LYS A 5 -1.09 -11.27 21.70
C LYS A 5 -2.10 -11.36 20.54
N VAL A 6 -3.41 -11.43 20.84
CA VAL A 6 -4.46 -11.47 19.81
C VAL A 6 -4.47 -10.21 18.97
N PHE A 7 -4.40 -9.04 19.59
CA PHE A 7 -4.48 -7.75 18.87
C PHE A 7 -3.15 -7.34 18.25
N HIS A 8 -2.05 -7.41 19.02
CA HIS A 8 -0.76 -6.89 18.55
C HIS A 8 -0.12 -7.68 17.40
N ARG A 9 -0.42 -8.97 17.25
CA ARG A 9 0.02 -9.73 16.07
C ARG A 9 -0.61 -9.26 14.75
N LEU A 10 -1.70 -8.49 14.81
CA LEU A 10 -2.34 -7.92 13.64
C LEU A 10 -1.67 -6.63 13.17
N GLN A 11 -0.77 -6.03 13.99
CA GLN A 11 -0.03 -4.85 13.59
C GLN A 11 0.98 -5.20 12.51
N ASN A 12 0.79 -4.62 11.34
CA ASN A 12 1.69 -4.74 10.20
C ASN A 12 2.08 -3.34 9.72
N GLY A 13 3.24 -2.88 10.18
CA GLY A 13 3.63 -1.48 9.98
C GLY A 13 2.64 -0.53 10.67
N ASN A 14 1.97 0.26 9.87
CA ASN A 14 1.03 1.31 10.27
C ASN A 14 -0.44 0.85 10.15
N ASP A 15 -0.67 -0.38 9.69
CA ASP A 15 -1.99 -0.94 9.41
C ASP A 15 -2.27 -2.17 10.27
N VAL A 16 -3.55 -2.51 10.41
CA VAL A 16 -4.00 -3.82 10.87
C VAL A 16 -4.09 -4.76 9.68
N ARG A 17 -3.48 -5.94 9.74
CA ARG A 17 -3.55 -6.98 8.69
C ARG A 17 -3.72 -8.35 9.32
N GLY A 18 -4.61 -9.18 8.77
CA GLY A 18 -4.83 -10.53 9.23
C GLY A 18 -5.53 -11.42 8.22
N ALA A 19 -5.50 -12.74 8.46
CA ALA A 19 -6.33 -13.68 7.72
C ALA A 19 -7.80 -13.49 8.17
N ALA A 20 -8.64 -13.05 7.25
CA ALA A 20 -10.09 -12.89 7.49
C ALA A 20 -10.86 -14.16 7.11
N ILE A 21 -10.28 -15.04 6.29
CA ILE A 21 -10.78 -16.37 5.96
C ILE A 21 -9.69 -17.39 6.30
N ALA A 22 -10.05 -18.47 6.99
CA ALA A 22 -9.16 -19.59 7.23
C ALA A 22 -8.92 -20.38 5.94
N THR A 23 -7.69 -20.82 5.74
CA THR A 23 -7.28 -21.71 4.64
C THR A 23 -6.54 -22.92 5.20
N ASP A 24 -6.18 -23.88 4.35
CA ASP A 24 -5.36 -25.04 4.77
C ASP A 24 -3.97 -24.63 5.28
N LYS A 25 -3.51 -23.42 4.93
CA LYS A 25 -2.17 -22.91 5.26
C LYS A 25 -2.19 -21.83 6.35
N GLU A 26 -3.30 -21.16 6.56
CA GLU A 26 -3.39 -20.01 7.45
C GLU A 26 -4.71 -20.03 8.22
N GLN A 27 -4.62 -19.90 9.55
CA GLN A 27 -5.80 -19.78 10.40
C GLN A 27 -6.35 -18.36 10.40
N GLN A 28 -7.67 -18.22 10.59
CA GLN A 28 -8.30 -16.91 10.73
C GLN A 28 -7.72 -16.17 11.94
N THR A 29 -7.33 -14.91 11.74
CA THR A 29 -6.75 -14.05 12.77
C THR A 29 -7.47 -12.70 12.91
N LEU A 30 -8.20 -12.27 11.90
CA LEU A 30 -9.04 -11.08 11.90
C LEU A 30 -10.49 -11.49 11.77
N THR A 31 -11.26 -11.35 12.85
CA THR A 31 -12.70 -11.63 12.89
C THR A 31 -13.50 -10.33 12.97
N PRO A 32 -14.81 -10.32 12.65
CA PRO A 32 -15.68 -9.18 12.88
C PRO A 32 -15.63 -8.67 14.33
N ASP A 33 -15.64 -9.56 15.33
CA ASP A 33 -15.58 -9.17 16.74
C ASP A 33 -14.27 -8.45 17.09
N ILE A 34 -13.14 -8.93 16.59
CA ILE A 34 -11.84 -8.26 16.74
C ILE A 34 -11.85 -6.88 16.08
N ALA A 35 -12.39 -6.76 14.86
CA ALA A 35 -12.53 -5.48 14.17
C ALA A 35 -13.40 -4.49 14.95
N ALA A 36 -14.49 -4.94 15.57
CA ALA A 36 -15.35 -4.10 16.41
C ALA A 36 -14.61 -3.53 17.63
N TYR A 37 -13.78 -4.33 18.32
CA TYR A 37 -12.96 -3.84 19.43
C TYR A 37 -11.92 -2.82 18.97
N ILE A 38 -11.26 -3.07 17.85
CA ILE A 38 -10.26 -2.14 17.30
C ILE A 38 -10.93 -0.82 16.89
N ALA A 39 -12.11 -0.88 16.26
CA ALA A 39 -12.86 0.31 15.88
C ALA A 39 -13.30 1.14 17.10
N ARG A 40 -13.78 0.50 18.17
CA ARG A 40 -14.12 1.17 19.42
C ARG A 40 -12.90 1.83 20.06
N ALA A 41 -11.76 1.14 20.04
CA ALA A 41 -10.50 1.67 20.54
C ALA A 41 -10.02 2.87 19.73
N TYR A 42 -10.18 2.82 18.39
CA TYR A 42 -9.86 3.94 17.51
C TYR A 42 -10.72 5.18 17.83
N ALA A 43 -12.03 5.03 18.05
CA ALA A 43 -12.89 6.15 18.45
C ALA A 43 -12.40 6.80 19.77
N ALA A 44 -12.07 5.99 20.77
CA ALA A 44 -11.55 6.47 22.05
C ALA A 44 -10.19 7.18 21.89
N TRP A 45 -9.30 6.63 21.08
CA TRP A 45 -8.01 7.25 20.76
C TRP A 45 -8.19 8.57 20.01
N LEU A 46 -9.08 8.61 19.01
CA LEU A 46 -9.37 9.80 18.21
C LEU A 46 -9.99 10.90 19.05
N ALA A 47 -10.91 10.57 19.96
CA ALA A 47 -11.49 11.51 20.93
C ALA A 47 -10.40 12.19 21.77
N LYS A 48 -9.47 11.41 22.31
CA LYS A 48 -8.31 11.92 23.06
C LYS A 48 -7.43 12.83 22.22
N ARG A 49 -7.17 12.44 20.95
CA ARG A 49 -6.31 13.20 20.03
C ARG A 49 -6.94 14.54 19.62
N THR A 50 -8.24 14.54 19.32
CA THR A 50 -8.98 15.73 18.87
C THR A 50 -9.47 16.60 20.01
N GLY A 51 -9.53 16.08 21.23
CA GLY A 51 -10.12 16.75 22.40
C GLY A 51 -11.65 16.82 22.35
N LYS A 52 -12.30 16.07 21.44
CA LYS A 52 -13.76 15.94 21.33
C LYS A 52 -14.29 14.84 22.24
N ALA A 53 -15.57 14.89 22.61
CA ALA A 53 -16.24 13.72 23.18
C ALA A 53 -16.43 12.64 22.08
N GLU A 54 -16.47 11.37 22.43
CA GLU A 54 -16.69 10.29 21.45
C GLU A 54 -17.98 10.52 20.64
N GLY A 55 -19.07 10.98 21.27
CA GLY A 55 -20.34 11.28 20.62
C GLY A 55 -20.32 12.47 19.64
N ASP A 56 -19.29 13.32 19.70
CA ASP A 56 -19.12 14.47 18.80
C ASP A 56 -18.19 14.17 17.62
N LEU A 57 -17.66 12.94 17.56
CA LEU A 57 -16.79 12.51 16.46
C LEU A 57 -17.61 12.16 15.23
N ARG A 58 -17.08 12.51 14.07
CA ARG A 58 -17.57 12.14 12.75
C ARG A 58 -16.55 11.21 12.09
N ILE A 59 -16.90 9.94 11.88
CA ILE A 59 -15.96 8.92 11.41
C ILE A 59 -16.49 8.22 10.17
N GLY A 60 -15.74 8.30 9.05
CA GLY A 60 -16.04 7.58 7.83
C GLY A 60 -15.59 6.12 7.88
N VAL A 61 -16.37 5.23 7.28
CA VAL A 61 -16.02 3.80 7.13
C VAL A 61 -16.29 3.39 5.69
N GLY A 62 -15.26 2.84 5.04
CA GLY A 62 -15.37 2.32 3.69
C GLY A 62 -14.56 1.03 3.51
N HIS A 63 -14.75 0.37 2.39
CA HIS A 63 -14.09 -0.91 2.13
C HIS A 63 -13.77 -1.12 0.65
N ASP A 64 -12.80 -2.00 0.37
CA ASP A 64 -12.50 -2.49 -0.97
C ASP A 64 -13.45 -3.63 -1.40
N SER A 65 -13.17 -4.26 -2.55
CA SER A 65 -14.03 -5.31 -3.13
C SER A 65 -13.92 -6.67 -2.46
N ARG A 66 -13.09 -6.87 -1.41
CA ARG A 66 -12.82 -8.18 -0.79
C ARG A 66 -14.06 -8.82 -0.24
N VAL A 67 -14.19 -10.14 -0.39
CA VAL A 67 -15.36 -10.93 0.03
C VAL A 67 -15.69 -10.82 1.53
N THR A 68 -14.74 -10.44 2.37
CA THR A 68 -14.92 -10.24 3.81
C THR A 68 -15.12 -8.77 4.20
N ALA A 69 -15.20 -7.88 3.21
CA ALA A 69 -15.27 -6.44 3.47
C ALA A 69 -16.56 -6.02 4.17
N GLU A 70 -17.72 -6.44 3.66
CA GLU A 70 -19.02 -6.09 4.25
C GLU A 70 -19.17 -6.57 5.70
N PRO A 71 -18.94 -7.87 6.06
CA PRO A 71 -19.02 -8.31 7.45
C PRO A 71 -18.07 -7.57 8.40
N LEU A 72 -16.88 -7.18 7.92
CA LEU A 72 -15.96 -6.38 8.71
C LEU A 72 -16.43 -4.92 8.84
N SER A 73 -17.02 -4.36 7.77
CA SER A 73 -17.58 -3.00 7.79
C SER A 73 -18.74 -2.89 8.79
N GLU A 74 -19.66 -3.84 8.79
CA GLU A 74 -20.75 -3.90 9.78
C GLU A 74 -20.23 -3.97 11.21
N ALA A 75 -19.19 -4.77 11.45
CA ALA A 75 -18.57 -4.89 12.77
C ALA A 75 -17.83 -3.62 13.19
N VAL A 76 -17.12 -2.98 12.26
CA VAL A 76 -16.45 -1.68 12.48
C VAL A 76 -17.49 -0.60 12.83
N LEU A 77 -18.57 -0.47 12.05
CA LEU A 77 -19.66 0.47 12.32
C LEU A 77 -20.30 0.20 13.69
N LYS A 78 -20.50 -1.06 14.05
CA LYS A 78 -20.99 -1.44 15.40
C LYS A 78 -20.01 -1.01 16.48
N GLY A 79 -18.70 -1.21 16.28
CA GLY A 79 -17.66 -0.74 17.18
C GLY A 79 -17.68 0.79 17.35
N LEU A 80 -17.98 1.53 16.29
CA LEU A 80 -18.07 2.98 16.26
C LEU A 80 -19.40 3.55 16.74
N SER A 81 -20.33 2.73 17.24
CA SER A 81 -21.66 3.15 17.72
C SER A 81 -21.64 4.26 18.82
N VAL A 82 -20.48 4.62 19.36
CA VAL A 82 -20.28 5.76 20.29
C VAL A 82 -20.13 7.11 19.57
N ALA A 83 -19.94 7.11 18.25
CA ALA A 83 -19.71 8.29 17.41
C ALA A 83 -20.80 8.40 16.32
N GLU A 84 -20.84 9.55 15.65
CA GLU A 84 -21.56 9.65 14.38
C GLU A 84 -20.70 9.00 13.29
N SER A 85 -21.13 7.86 12.77
CA SER A 85 -20.40 7.11 11.75
C SER A 85 -21.06 7.22 10.37
N TYR A 86 -20.24 7.28 9.31
CA TYR A 86 -20.66 7.44 7.92
C TYR A 86 -20.23 6.23 7.12
N ASN A 87 -21.21 5.44 6.67
CA ASN A 87 -20.96 4.29 5.81
C ASN A 87 -20.75 4.76 4.37
N CYS A 88 -19.51 4.67 3.90
CA CYS A 88 -19.10 5.06 2.55
C CYS A 88 -19.10 3.88 1.57
N HIS A 89 -19.46 2.67 2.02
CA HIS A 89 -19.55 1.46 1.20
C HIS A 89 -18.26 1.12 0.44
N LEU A 90 -18.38 0.60 -0.79
CA LEU A 90 -17.26 0.31 -1.68
C LEU A 90 -16.58 1.61 -2.11
N ILE A 91 -15.30 1.75 -1.82
CA ILE A 91 -14.54 2.98 -2.03
C ILE A 91 -13.05 2.68 -2.12
N SER A 92 -12.28 3.58 -2.72
CA SER A 92 -10.82 3.50 -2.73
C SER A 92 -10.19 4.07 -1.44
N THR A 93 -9.01 3.58 -1.11
CA THR A 93 -8.22 4.06 0.04
C THR A 93 -7.95 5.58 -0.02
N PRO A 94 -7.52 6.18 -1.14
CA PRO A 94 -7.34 7.63 -1.21
C PRO A 94 -8.64 8.41 -0.98
N ALA A 95 -9.77 7.96 -1.49
CA ALA A 95 -11.04 8.62 -1.25
C ALA A 95 -11.44 8.57 0.23
N MET A 96 -11.13 7.47 0.94
CA MET A 96 -11.32 7.39 2.40
C MET A 96 -10.40 8.35 3.17
N PHE A 97 -9.13 8.47 2.80
CA PHE A 97 -8.29 9.51 3.40
C PHE A 97 -8.83 10.91 3.11
N GLN A 98 -9.19 11.19 1.87
CA GLN A 98 -9.69 12.51 1.47
C GLN A 98 -11.02 12.90 2.15
N SER A 99 -11.78 11.94 2.68
CA SER A 99 -12.97 12.23 3.49
C SER A 99 -12.66 13.05 4.76
N THR A 100 -11.40 13.05 5.20
CA THR A 100 -10.95 13.82 6.37
C THR A 100 -10.49 15.25 6.02
N VAL A 101 -10.26 15.56 4.74
CA VAL A 101 -9.68 16.83 4.30
C VAL A 101 -10.52 17.58 3.26
N LEU A 102 -11.35 16.87 2.47
CA LEU A 102 -12.19 17.50 1.46
C LEU A 102 -13.37 18.26 2.10
N PRO A 103 -13.69 19.48 1.59
CA PRO A 103 -14.90 20.16 1.98
C PRO A 103 -16.15 19.33 1.65
N GLY A 104 -17.08 19.24 2.59
CA GLY A 104 -18.35 18.51 2.41
C GLY A 104 -18.42 17.17 3.15
N SER A 105 -17.29 16.52 3.42
CA SER A 105 -17.19 15.38 4.36
C SER A 105 -16.73 15.84 5.74
N ASP A 106 -15.57 16.47 5.83
CA ASP A 106 -14.99 17.02 7.08
C ASP A 106 -14.99 16.02 8.25
N PHE A 107 -14.68 14.73 7.97
CA PHE A 107 -14.64 13.73 9.02
C PHE A 107 -13.43 13.94 9.92
N ASP A 108 -13.58 13.64 11.22
CA ASP A 108 -12.48 13.70 12.19
C ASP A 108 -11.47 12.58 11.98
N GLY A 109 -11.97 11.46 11.46
CA GLY A 109 -11.17 10.32 11.09
C GLY A 109 -11.90 9.39 10.14
N ALA A 110 -11.18 8.41 9.58
CA ALA A 110 -11.74 7.43 8.69
C ALA A 110 -11.11 6.05 8.88
N VAL A 111 -11.87 5.01 8.58
CA VAL A 111 -11.43 3.61 8.61
C VAL A 111 -11.64 3.03 7.21
N MET A 112 -10.57 2.53 6.60
CA MET A 112 -10.62 1.79 5.34
C MET A 112 -10.39 0.31 5.60
N ILE A 113 -11.33 -0.52 5.17
CA ILE A 113 -11.25 -1.97 5.30
C ILE A 113 -10.67 -2.53 4.00
N THR A 114 -9.40 -2.91 4.07
CA THR A 114 -8.63 -3.39 2.92
C THR A 114 -7.40 -4.19 3.36
N ALA A 115 -6.93 -5.06 2.50
CA ALA A 115 -5.60 -5.63 2.59
C ALA A 115 -4.76 -5.32 1.32
N SER A 116 -5.14 -4.27 0.55
CA SER A 116 -4.49 -3.88 -0.69
C SER A 116 -4.30 -5.10 -1.62
N HIS A 117 -3.11 -5.37 -2.11
CA HIS A 117 -2.78 -6.46 -3.04
C HIS A 117 -2.57 -7.84 -2.39
N LEU A 118 -2.80 -8.01 -1.08
CA LEU A 118 -2.63 -9.30 -0.41
C LEU A 118 -3.65 -10.33 -0.91
N PRO A 119 -3.42 -11.65 -0.72
CA PRO A 119 -4.32 -12.71 -1.16
C PRO A 119 -5.77 -12.53 -0.68
N PHE A 120 -6.72 -13.13 -1.40
CA PHE A 120 -8.18 -12.98 -1.18
C PHE A 120 -8.64 -13.31 0.24
N ASN A 121 -7.93 -14.20 0.95
CA ASN A 121 -8.26 -14.63 2.30
C ASN A 121 -7.85 -13.64 3.39
N ARG A 122 -7.08 -12.61 3.06
CA ARG A 122 -6.62 -11.57 3.99
C ARG A 122 -7.49 -10.32 3.90
N ASN A 123 -7.57 -9.60 5.00
CA ASN A 123 -8.15 -8.26 5.07
C ASN A 123 -7.43 -7.46 6.17
N GLY A 124 -7.82 -6.21 6.36
CA GLY A 124 -7.19 -5.33 7.33
C GLY A 124 -7.97 -4.06 7.55
N LEU A 125 -7.40 -3.17 8.36
CA LEU A 125 -7.94 -1.85 8.65
C LEU A 125 -6.80 -0.84 8.51
N LYS A 126 -7.01 0.20 7.69
CA LYS A 126 -6.20 1.42 7.66
C LYS A 126 -6.99 2.53 8.36
N PHE A 127 -6.31 3.34 9.14
CA PHE A 127 -6.91 4.43 9.89
C PHE A 127 -6.33 5.76 9.43
N PHE A 128 -7.20 6.75 9.26
CA PHE A 128 -6.82 8.08 8.79
C PHE A 128 -7.31 9.16 9.73
N THR A 129 -6.50 10.19 9.87
CA THR A 129 -6.86 11.48 10.45
C THR A 129 -6.59 12.57 9.40
N LYS A 130 -6.85 13.83 9.73
CA LYS A 130 -6.49 14.96 8.85
C LYS A 130 -4.99 15.08 8.57
N ASP A 131 -4.15 14.45 9.41
CA ASP A 131 -2.70 14.45 9.26
C ASP A 131 -2.17 13.29 8.39
N GLY A 132 -3.06 12.40 7.92
CA GLY A 132 -2.73 11.20 7.14
C GLY A 132 -3.04 9.91 7.89
N GLY A 133 -2.43 8.81 7.45
CA GLY A 133 -2.51 7.49 8.13
C GLY A 133 -1.80 7.50 9.49
N LEU A 134 -2.24 6.66 10.41
CA LEU A 134 -1.66 6.56 11.74
C LEU A 134 -0.16 6.18 11.68
N GLU A 135 0.60 6.67 12.66
CA GLU A 135 1.95 6.20 12.92
C GLU A 135 1.95 4.81 13.58
N HIS A 136 3.06 4.08 13.43
CA HIS A 136 3.22 2.77 14.07
C HIS A 136 2.92 2.80 15.58
N SER A 137 3.42 3.82 16.29
CA SER A 137 3.18 4.02 17.73
C SER A 137 1.73 4.38 18.03
N GLU A 138 1.07 5.16 17.18
CA GLU A 138 -0.33 5.52 17.35
C GLU A 138 -1.24 4.29 17.17
N LEU A 139 -0.94 3.44 16.17
CA LEU A 139 -1.65 2.17 16.02
C LEU A 139 -1.41 1.24 17.22
N THR A 140 -0.19 1.21 17.78
CA THR A 140 0.10 0.47 19.00
C THR A 140 -0.80 0.94 20.15
N GLU A 141 -0.97 2.26 20.34
CA GLU A 141 -1.90 2.82 21.36
C GLU A 141 -3.35 2.35 21.13
N VAL A 142 -3.82 2.32 19.89
CA VAL A 142 -5.16 1.81 19.54
C VAL A 142 -5.30 0.33 19.89
N LEU A 143 -4.27 -0.49 19.61
CA LEU A 143 -4.30 -1.92 19.93
C LEU A 143 -4.19 -2.20 21.44
N ASP A 144 -3.47 -1.37 22.20
CA ASP A 144 -3.46 -1.41 23.66
C ASP A 144 -4.85 -1.12 24.24
N LEU A 145 -5.54 -0.11 23.70
CA LEU A 145 -6.92 0.21 24.09
C LEU A 145 -7.88 -0.93 23.72
N ALA A 146 -7.74 -1.54 22.54
CA ALA A 146 -8.54 -2.68 22.12
C ALA A 146 -8.33 -3.88 23.06
N THR A 147 -7.09 -4.14 23.46
CA THR A 147 -6.74 -5.16 24.46
C THR A 147 -7.45 -4.91 25.78
N ALA A 148 -7.37 -3.71 26.34
CA ALA A 148 -8.04 -3.35 27.59
C ALA A 148 -9.57 -3.46 27.52
N LEU A 149 -10.16 -3.09 26.38
CA LEU A 149 -11.61 -3.25 26.15
C LEU A 149 -12.01 -4.73 26.11
N ALA A 150 -11.23 -5.58 25.42
CA ALA A 150 -11.51 -7.01 25.34
C ALA A 150 -11.35 -7.71 26.72
N GLU A 151 -10.34 -7.36 27.51
CA GLU A 151 -10.16 -7.83 28.89
C GLU A 151 -11.37 -7.50 29.75
N LYS A 152 -11.97 -6.33 29.55
CA LYS A 152 -13.12 -5.87 30.32
C LYS A 152 -14.44 -6.52 29.88
N TYR A 153 -14.65 -6.72 28.57
CA TYR A 153 -15.96 -7.02 28.01
C TYR A 153 -16.09 -8.40 27.32
N ALA A 154 -15.01 -8.98 26.78
CA ALA A 154 -15.08 -10.22 26.03
C ALA A 154 -15.42 -11.45 26.90
N GLY A 155 -15.18 -11.39 28.22
CA GLY A 155 -15.55 -12.44 29.17
C GLY A 155 -16.97 -12.34 29.76
N GLY A 156 -17.68 -11.22 29.53
CA GLY A 156 -18.97 -10.93 30.22
C GLY A 156 -20.20 -11.64 29.65
N GLY A 157 -20.16 -12.16 28.42
CA GLY A 157 -21.29 -12.85 27.82
C GLY A 157 -21.54 -14.30 28.33
N ALA A 158 -20.58 -14.88 29.04
CA ALA A 158 -20.69 -16.23 29.56
C ALA A 158 -21.31 -16.32 30.98
N ALA A 159 -21.38 -15.21 31.72
CA ALA A 159 -21.86 -15.20 33.09
C ALA A 159 -23.40 -15.07 33.22
N GLU A 160 -24.09 -14.48 32.24
CA GLU A 160 -25.56 -14.38 32.27
C GLU A 160 -26.29 -15.59 31.63
N ALA A 161 -25.57 -16.42 30.84
CA ALA A 161 -26.15 -17.64 30.25
C ALA A 161 -26.00 -18.91 31.14
N ALA A 162 -25.27 -18.85 32.25
CA ALA A 162 -24.93 -19.99 33.07
C ALA A 162 -25.91 -20.29 34.26
N ASP A 163 -26.99 -19.50 34.43
CA ASP A 163 -27.94 -19.71 35.55
C ASP A 163 -29.25 -20.43 35.18
N ASN A 164 -29.30 -21.09 34.02
CA ASN A 164 -30.43 -22.00 33.72
C ASN A 164 -29.97 -23.19 32.89
N THR A 165 -29.34 -24.17 33.50
CA THR A 165 -29.57 -25.62 33.30
C THR A 165 -28.50 -26.43 34.05
N ALA A 166 -28.84 -26.87 35.23
CA ALA A 166 -28.14 -27.99 35.87
C ALA A 166 -28.71 -29.31 35.32
N GLY A 167 -27.86 -30.21 34.90
CA GLY A 167 -28.22 -31.60 34.75
C GLY A 167 -27.57 -32.39 33.63
N GLY A 168 -26.64 -33.31 33.97
CA GLY A 168 -26.40 -34.52 33.20
C GLY A 168 -24.97 -34.75 32.70
N ALA A 169 -24.10 -35.24 33.56
CA ALA A 169 -23.22 -36.45 33.50
C ALA A 169 -22.70 -36.91 32.12
N ALA A 170 -21.40 -36.89 31.89
CA ALA A 170 -20.32 -37.86 32.22
C ALA A 170 -19.97 -38.88 31.09
N GLU A 171 -18.68 -39.11 30.97
CA GLU A 171 -17.92 -40.25 30.40
C GLU A 171 -17.68 -40.30 28.89
N ALA A 172 -16.56 -40.67 28.36
CA ALA A 172 -15.17 -40.96 28.76
C ALA A 172 -14.44 -41.47 27.50
N ALA A 173 -13.16 -41.16 27.42
CA ALA A 173 -12.00 -41.93 26.90
C ALA A 173 -12.15 -42.73 25.57
N ASP A 174 -11.19 -42.81 24.67
CA ASP A 174 -9.82 -43.30 24.76
C ASP A 174 -9.10 -43.29 23.38
N ASN A 175 -7.84 -43.02 23.41
CA ASN A 175 -6.69 -43.42 22.58
C ASN A 175 -6.84 -44.02 21.18
N THR A 176 -6.02 -43.56 20.19
CA THR A 176 -4.78 -44.28 19.81
C THR A 176 -3.95 -43.51 18.75
N ALA A 177 -2.65 -43.74 18.88
CA ALA A 177 -1.54 -43.15 18.15
C ALA A 177 -1.39 -43.64 16.69
N GLY A 178 -0.69 -42.82 15.89
CA GLY A 178 -0.12 -43.24 14.61
C GLY A 178 0.67 -42.10 13.95
N GLY A 179 2.00 -42.12 14.08
CA GLY A 179 2.87 -41.06 13.59
C GLY A 179 3.17 -41.15 12.10
N ALA A 180 3.39 -40.01 11.52
CA ALA A 180 4.24 -39.81 10.34
C ALA A 180 4.88 -38.43 10.45
N ALA A 181 6.20 -38.37 10.36
CA ALA A 181 7.00 -37.15 10.44
C ALA A 181 6.84 -36.34 9.16
N GLU A 182 6.34 -35.11 9.27
CA GLU A 182 6.42 -34.08 8.24
C GLU A 182 7.35 -32.95 8.69
N ALA A 183 8.03 -32.37 7.70
CA ALA A 183 9.00 -31.31 7.85
C ALA A 183 8.44 -30.03 8.49
N PRO A 184 9.23 -29.22 9.19
CA PRO A 184 8.73 -28.11 9.98
C PRO A 184 8.23 -26.96 9.09
N ASP A 185 6.96 -26.65 9.25
CA ASP A 185 6.31 -25.45 8.71
C ASP A 185 6.73 -24.23 9.55
N HIS A 186 7.37 -23.27 8.89
CA HIS A 186 7.84 -22.03 9.51
C HIS A 186 6.72 -20.97 9.55
N THR A 187 5.74 -21.17 10.41
CA THR A 187 4.85 -20.09 10.84
C THR A 187 5.29 -19.61 12.21
N ALA A 188 5.56 -18.31 12.33
CA ALA A 188 5.72 -17.63 13.61
C ALA A 188 4.63 -18.08 14.59
N GLY A 189 4.99 -18.41 15.83
CA GLY A 189 4.15 -19.02 16.84
C GLY A 189 2.73 -18.47 16.93
N GLY A 190 1.83 -19.02 16.12
CA GLY A 190 0.44 -18.61 16.05
C GLY A 190 -0.31 -19.00 17.31
N THR A 191 -1.03 -18.05 17.88
CA THR A 191 -2.09 -18.35 18.85
C THR A 191 -3.05 -19.37 18.22
N PRO A 192 -3.43 -20.47 18.90
CA PRO A 192 -4.34 -21.44 18.33
C PRO A 192 -5.63 -20.80 17.81
N ALA A 193 -6.21 -21.31 16.72
CA ALA A 193 -7.46 -20.80 16.15
C ALA A 193 -8.62 -20.74 17.16
N ALA A 194 -8.59 -21.58 18.18
CA ALA A 194 -9.54 -21.55 19.30
C ALA A 194 -9.54 -20.21 20.04
N GLU A 195 -8.36 -19.59 20.26
CA GLU A 195 -8.26 -18.33 21.03
C GLU A 195 -8.87 -17.13 20.30
N VAL A 196 -8.85 -17.13 18.96
CA VAL A 196 -9.44 -16.03 18.16
C VAL A 196 -10.97 -16.13 18.09
N LYS A 197 -11.51 -17.34 18.00
CA LYS A 197 -12.95 -17.60 17.97
C LYS A 197 -13.63 -17.32 19.32
N ASP A 198 -12.85 -17.28 20.39
CA ASP A 198 -13.36 -17.03 21.74
C ASP A 198 -13.43 -15.52 22.07
N VAL A 199 -12.90 -14.63 21.22
CA VAL A 199 -13.12 -13.18 21.33
C VAL A 199 -14.54 -12.88 20.86
N SER A 200 -15.39 -12.38 21.75
CA SER A 200 -16.76 -11.98 21.41
C SER A 200 -16.98 -10.51 21.72
N ALA A 201 -17.51 -9.76 20.77
CA ALA A 201 -17.93 -8.38 20.95
C ALA A 201 -19.37 -8.25 21.48
N ALA A 202 -20.05 -9.35 21.79
CA ALA A 202 -21.42 -9.31 22.30
C ALA A 202 -21.55 -8.54 23.64
N GLY A 203 -20.47 -8.50 24.44
CA GLY A 203 -20.43 -7.73 25.68
C GLY A 203 -19.95 -6.29 25.51
N LEU A 204 -19.54 -5.87 24.31
CA LEU A 204 -19.12 -4.50 24.06
C LEU A 204 -20.34 -3.57 24.14
N PRO A 205 -20.35 -2.55 25.04
CA PRO A 205 -21.50 -1.68 25.20
C PRO A 205 -21.85 -0.96 23.90
N GLU A 206 -23.11 -0.95 23.54
CA GLU A 206 -23.62 -0.12 22.44
C GLU A 206 -23.60 1.35 22.90
N GLY A 207 -23.22 2.23 21.97
CA GLY A 207 -23.28 3.69 22.17
C GLY A 207 -24.60 4.27 21.65
N GLU A 208 -24.78 5.57 21.83
CA GLU A 208 -25.94 6.32 21.32
C GLU A 208 -25.67 6.98 19.96
N GLY A 209 -24.53 6.69 19.31
CA GLY A 209 -24.16 7.20 18.00
C GLY A 209 -25.05 6.66 16.89
N SER A 210 -25.07 7.36 15.77
CA SER A 210 -25.84 6.99 14.57
C SER A 210 -24.92 6.56 13.43
N THR A 211 -25.45 5.73 12.54
CA THR A 211 -24.78 5.40 11.26
C THR A 211 -25.62 5.96 10.11
N VAL A 212 -24.99 6.66 9.20
CA VAL A 212 -25.63 7.29 8.03
C VAL A 212 -24.87 6.86 6.77
N ASP A 213 -25.56 6.54 5.69
CA ASP A 213 -24.94 6.33 4.38
C ASP A 213 -24.44 7.66 3.82
N PHE A 214 -23.23 7.66 3.25
CA PHE A 214 -22.60 8.86 2.71
C PHE A 214 -21.91 8.57 1.37
N ASP A 215 -22.28 9.34 0.34
CA ASP A 215 -21.70 9.22 -1.00
C ASP A 215 -20.33 9.91 -1.08
N MET A 216 -19.32 9.29 -0.49
CA MET A 216 -17.96 9.79 -0.54
C MET A 216 -17.31 9.55 -1.91
N VAL A 217 -17.69 8.48 -2.63
CA VAL A 217 -17.19 8.20 -3.99
C VAL A 217 -17.61 9.33 -4.93
N GLY A 218 -18.90 9.74 -4.89
CA GLY A 218 -19.40 10.86 -5.69
C GLY A 218 -18.65 12.16 -5.40
N LEU A 219 -18.43 12.48 -4.13
CA LEU A 219 -17.67 13.67 -3.71
C LEU A 219 -16.22 13.64 -4.23
N TYR A 220 -15.56 12.49 -4.12
CA TYR A 220 -14.20 12.29 -4.63
C TYR A 220 -14.13 12.39 -6.15
N CYS A 221 -15.07 11.77 -6.87
CA CYS A 221 -15.15 11.86 -8.32
C CYS A 221 -15.38 13.30 -8.79
N ASP A 222 -16.25 14.07 -8.11
CA ASP A 222 -16.48 15.47 -8.44
C ASP A 222 -15.23 16.32 -8.23
N HIS A 223 -14.47 16.05 -7.15
CA HIS A 223 -13.18 16.70 -6.91
C HIS A 223 -12.18 16.39 -8.04
N MET A 224 -12.03 15.12 -8.44
CA MET A 224 -11.12 14.73 -9.53
C MET A 224 -11.55 15.30 -10.89
N LYS A 225 -12.86 15.30 -11.19
CA LYS A 225 -13.39 15.94 -12.41
C LYS A 225 -13.08 17.42 -12.46
N GLN A 226 -13.23 18.12 -11.33
CA GLN A 226 -12.93 19.56 -11.26
C GLN A 226 -11.44 19.83 -11.52
N ILE A 227 -10.54 19.00 -10.98
CA ILE A 227 -9.08 19.10 -11.25
C ILE A 227 -8.81 18.93 -12.76
N ILE A 228 -9.42 17.92 -13.40
CA ILE A 228 -9.25 17.70 -14.84
C ILE A 228 -9.72 18.89 -15.64
N VAL A 229 -10.92 19.41 -15.37
CA VAL A 229 -11.49 20.59 -16.05
C VAL A 229 -10.55 21.80 -15.92
N ASP A 230 -10.01 22.04 -14.75
CA ASP A 230 -9.16 23.21 -14.47
C ASP A 230 -7.74 23.04 -15.03
N GLU A 231 -7.19 21.82 -15.05
CA GLU A 231 -5.84 21.59 -15.60
C GLU A 231 -5.80 21.48 -17.12
N VAL A 232 -6.79 20.86 -17.76
CA VAL A 232 -6.81 20.65 -19.22
C VAL A 232 -7.17 21.94 -19.95
N GLN A 233 -8.01 22.80 -19.34
CA GLN A 233 -8.43 24.10 -19.91
C GLN A 233 -8.91 23.97 -21.36
N ALA A 234 -9.77 22.95 -21.62
CA ALA A 234 -10.37 22.77 -22.93
C ALA A 234 -11.38 23.88 -23.24
N GLU A 235 -11.61 24.16 -24.54
CA GLU A 235 -12.68 25.07 -24.97
C GLU A 235 -14.05 24.53 -24.53
N ASP A 236 -14.28 23.23 -24.75
CA ASP A 236 -15.41 22.50 -24.16
C ASP A 236 -15.03 22.05 -22.74
N ARG A 237 -15.54 22.76 -21.75
CA ARG A 237 -15.29 22.44 -20.33
C ARG A 237 -16.15 21.29 -19.82
N GLU A 238 -17.23 20.93 -20.53
CA GLU A 238 -18.06 19.78 -20.17
C GLU A 238 -17.39 18.47 -20.59
N HIS A 239 -16.66 18.48 -21.71
CA HIS A 239 -15.98 17.30 -22.24
C HIS A 239 -14.49 17.56 -22.51
N PRO A 240 -13.69 17.91 -21.48
CA PRO A 240 -12.28 18.29 -21.65
C PRO A 240 -11.39 17.16 -22.19
N LEU A 241 -11.85 15.91 -22.08
CA LEU A 241 -11.16 14.71 -22.56
C LEU A 241 -11.70 14.19 -23.90
N ALA A 242 -12.60 14.95 -24.56
CA ALA A 242 -13.14 14.53 -25.85
C ALA A 242 -12.04 14.25 -26.88
N GLY A 243 -12.13 13.09 -27.54
CA GLY A 243 -11.14 12.64 -28.52
C GLY A 243 -9.99 11.81 -27.96
N LEU A 244 -9.92 11.63 -26.62
CA LEU A 244 -9.00 10.70 -25.99
C LEU A 244 -9.67 9.33 -25.80
N HIS A 245 -8.95 8.27 -26.12
CA HIS A 245 -9.34 6.90 -25.84
C HIS A 245 -8.48 6.35 -24.71
N ILE A 246 -9.06 6.20 -23.53
CA ILE A 246 -8.36 5.79 -22.31
C ILE A 246 -9.05 4.56 -21.75
N VAL A 247 -8.31 3.47 -21.58
CA VAL A 247 -8.82 2.23 -20.99
C VAL A 247 -8.32 2.06 -19.57
N GLU A 248 -9.14 1.47 -18.73
CA GLU A 248 -8.82 1.13 -17.34
C GLU A 248 -8.79 -0.38 -17.16
N ASP A 249 -7.81 -0.86 -16.39
CA ASP A 249 -7.82 -2.17 -15.74
C ASP A 249 -7.96 -1.95 -14.23
N ALA A 250 -9.18 -2.13 -13.70
CA ALA A 250 -9.47 -1.98 -12.27
C ALA A 250 -9.19 -3.26 -11.46
N GLY A 251 -8.76 -4.37 -12.11
CA GLY A 251 -8.40 -5.60 -11.44
C GLY A 251 -9.51 -6.22 -10.58
N ASN A 252 -10.77 -5.91 -10.85
CA ASN A 252 -11.92 -6.23 -9.98
C ASN A 252 -11.82 -5.61 -8.56
N GLY A 253 -11.05 -4.55 -8.41
CA GLY A 253 -10.87 -3.79 -7.17
C GLY A 253 -11.95 -2.73 -6.93
N ALA A 254 -11.63 -1.72 -6.16
CA ALA A 254 -12.53 -0.63 -5.79
C ALA A 254 -12.47 0.57 -6.75
N ALA A 255 -11.55 0.59 -7.72
CA ALA A 255 -11.26 1.78 -8.52
C ALA A 255 -12.05 1.88 -9.84
N GLY A 256 -12.93 0.92 -10.19
CA GLY A 256 -13.68 0.91 -11.46
C GLY A 256 -14.51 2.17 -11.75
N PHE A 257 -14.80 2.96 -10.71
CA PHE A 257 -15.44 4.27 -10.84
C PHE A 257 -14.60 5.28 -11.65
N PHE A 258 -13.28 5.06 -11.76
CA PHE A 258 -12.41 6.01 -12.45
C PHE A 258 -12.77 6.11 -13.93
N ALA A 259 -13.00 4.99 -14.61
CA ALA A 259 -13.49 5.00 -16.00
C ALA A 259 -14.92 5.54 -16.09
N THR A 260 -15.85 5.02 -15.27
CA THR A 260 -17.29 5.26 -15.43
C THR A 260 -17.75 6.61 -14.92
N ASP A 261 -17.19 7.09 -13.80
CA ASP A 261 -17.70 8.26 -13.09
C ASP A 261 -16.77 9.49 -13.21
N ILE A 262 -15.53 9.28 -13.72
CA ILE A 262 -14.59 10.38 -13.98
C ILE A 262 -14.32 10.54 -15.48
N LEU A 263 -13.77 9.50 -16.15
CA LEU A 263 -13.31 9.66 -17.53
C LEU A 263 -14.45 9.79 -18.53
N GLN A 264 -15.42 8.88 -18.47
CA GLN A 264 -16.55 8.86 -19.41
C GLN A 264 -17.39 10.13 -19.35
N PRO A 265 -17.81 10.67 -18.18
CA PRO A 265 -18.54 11.92 -18.10
C PRO A 265 -17.79 13.13 -18.65
N LEU A 266 -16.45 13.10 -18.61
CA LEU A 266 -15.61 14.15 -19.17
C LEU A 266 -15.28 13.97 -20.66
N GLY A 267 -15.94 13.00 -21.32
CA GLY A 267 -15.89 12.82 -22.78
C GLY A 267 -14.82 11.87 -23.31
N ALA A 268 -14.09 11.17 -22.44
CA ALA A 268 -13.15 10.13 -22.90
C ALA A 268 -13.90 8.90 -23.44
N ASP A 269 -13.34 8.26 -24.45
CA ASP A 269 -13.75 6.92 -24.89
C ASP A 269 -13.10 5.88 -23.97
N ILE A 270 -13.91 5.11 -23.24
CA ILE A 270 -13.43 4.10 -22.28
C ILE A 270 -13.61 2.65 -22.79
N ARG A 271 -14.00 2.46 -24.06
CA ARG A 271 -14.26 1.13 -24.62
C ARG A 271 -12.99 0.30 -24.65
N GLY A 272 -13.03 -0.89 -24.11
CA GLY A 272 -11.87 -1.76 -23.95
C GLY A 272 -11.32 -1.75 -22.51
N SER A 273 -11.87 -0.95 -21.61
CA SER A 273 -11.62 -1.09 -20.17
C SER A 273 -12.06 -2.47 -19.69
N VAL A 274 -11.33 -3.04 -18.74
CA VAL A 274 -11.50 -4.42 -18.27
C VAL A 274 -11.59 -4.49 -16.75
N TYR A 275 -12.30 -5.50 -16.25
CA TYR A 275 -12.38 -5.86 -14.83
C TYR A 275 -12.85 -4.72 -13.92
N LEU A 276 -13.76 -3.87 -14.43
CA LEU A 276 -14.30 -2.70 -13.72
C LEU A 276 -15.25 -3.11 -12.58
N ASP A 277 -15.98 -4.23 -12.75
CA ASP A 277 -16.90 -4.72 -11.74
C ASP A 277 -16.12 -5.30 -10.54
N PRO A 278 -16.44 -4.90 -9.29
CA PRO A 278 -15.76 -5.38 -8.10
C PRO A 278 -16.01 -6.88 -7.87
N ASP A 279 -14.93 -7.64 -7.66
CA ASP A 279 -14.99 -9.07 -7.31
C ASP A 279 -13.80 -9.45 -6.42
N GLY A 280 -14.05 -9.59 -5.13
CA GLY A 280 -13.02 -9.90 -4.13
C GLY A 280 -12.38 -11.28 -4.23
N THR A 281 -12.77 -12.10 -5.21
CA THR A 281 -12.08 -13.36 -5.54
C THR A 281 -10.93 -13.15 -6.52
N PHE A 282 -10.87 -11.97 -7.17
CA PHE A 282 -9.85 -11.59 -8.14
C PHE A 282 -9.64 -12.64 -9.24
N PRO A 283 -10.69 -13.00 -10.01
CA PRO A 283 -10.67 -14.17 -10.90
C PRO A 283 -9.76 -14.00 -12.12
N ASN A 284 -9.38 -12.76 -12.47
CA ASN A 284 -8.66 -12.45 -13.70
C ASN A 284 -7.15 -12.34 -13.48
N HIS A 285 -6.72 -11.58 -12.49
CA HIS A 285 -5.33 -11.46 -12.04
C HIS A 285 -5.28 -10.86 -10.64
N ILE A 286 -4.13 -10.94 -9.98
CA ILE A 286 -3.88 -10.22 -8.73
C ILE A 286 -3.89 -8.72 -9.04
N PRO A 287 -4.76 -7.90 -8.41
CA PRO A 287 -4.82 -6.46 -8.65
C PRO A 287 -3.60 -5.75 -8.04
N ASN A 288 -2.52 -5.67 -8.81
CA ASN A 288 -1.26 -5.06 -8.41
C ASN A 288 -0.48 -4.63 -9.65
N PRO A 289 -0.19 -3.33 -9.85
CA PRO A 289 0.61 -2.82 -10.97
C PRO A 289 2.04 -3.37 -11.05
N GLU A 290 2.58 -3.98 -9.99
CA GLU A 290 3.86 -4.68 -10.02
C GLU A 290 3.73 -6.14 -10.51
N ASN A 291 2.51 -6.68 -10.61
CA ASN A 291 2.27 -8.05 -11.06
C ASN A 291 2.36 -8.13 -12.59
N HIS A 292 3.14 -9.09 -13.09
CA HIS A 292 3.36 -9.27 -14.53
C HIS A 292 2.07 -9.60 -15.29
N ASP A 293 1.19 -10.43 -14.73
CA ASP A 293 -0.06 -10.82 -15.41
C ASP A 293 -1.03 -9.65 -15.46
N ALA A 294 -1.09 -8.83 -14.40
CA ALA A 294 -1.88 -7.61 -14.36
C ALA A 294 -1.39 -6.59 -15.41
N MET A 295 -0.08 -6.32 -15.47
CA MET A 295 0.47 -5.43 -16.49
C MET A 295 0.29 -5.97 -17.92
N ASN A 296 0.37 -7.29 -18.13
CA ASN A 296 0.06 -7.90 -19.43
C ASN A 296 -1.42 -7.73 -19.82
N ALA A 297 -2.35 -7.83 -18.86
CA ALA A 297 -3.77 -7.60 -19.09
C ALA A 297 -4.03 -6.15 -19.51
N ALA A 298 -3.49 -5.19 -18.77
CA ALA A 298 -3.58 -3.76 -19.08
C ALA A 298 -2.97 -3.45 -20.46
N ARG A 299 -1.78 -3.97 -20.77
CA ARG A 299 -1.13 -3.82 -22.07
C ARG A 299 -1.98 -4.40 -23.20
N LYS A 300 -2.59 -5.57 -22.98
CA LYS A 300 -3.48 -6.18 -23.95
C LYS A 300 -4.73 -5.34 -24.17
N ALA A 301 -5.33 -4.79 -23.12
CA ALA A 301 -6.48 -3.89 -23.21
C ALA A 301 -6.15 -2.66 -24.08
N VAL A 302 -4.99 -2.03 -23.88
CA VAL A 302 -4.52 -0.88 -24.69
C VAL A 302 -4.34 -1.26 -26.16
N THR A 303 -3.57 -2.32 -26.43
CA THR A 303 -3.20 -2.68 -27.80
C THR A 303 -4.38 -3.21 -28.63
N ASP A 304 -5.26 -4.02 -28.03
CA ASP A 304 -6.44 -4.59 -28.69
C ASP A 304 -7.48 -3.51 -29.00
N SER A 305 -7.69 -2.57 -28.10
CA SER A 305 -8.62 -1.44 -28.29
C SER A 305 -8.02 -0.28 -29.07
N ARG A 306 -6.68 -0.23 -29.22
CA ARG A 306 -5.93 0.89 -29.79
C ARG A 306 -6.16 2.18 -28.98
N ALA A 307 -6.13 2.05 -27.68
CA ALA A 307 -6.26 3.20 -26.77
C ALA A 307 -5.03 4.09 -26.81
N ASP A 308 -5.20 5.37 -26.50
CA ASP A 308 -4.11 6.35 -26.37
C ASP A 308 -3.33 6.12 -25.08
N LEU A 309 -4.01 5.61 -24.04
CA LEU A 309 -3.44 5.33 -22.72
C LEU A 309 -4.23 4.21 -22.03
N GLY A 310 -3.52 3.35 -21.30
CA GLY A 310 -4.09 2.46 -20.31
C GLY A 310 -3.75 2.93 -18.90
N VAL A 311 -4.68 2.76 -17.98
CA VAL A 311 -4.48 2.98 -16.53
C VAL A 311 -4.73 1.67 -15.82
N ILE A 312 -3.92 1.33 -14.83
CA ILE A 312 -4.09 0.15 -13.98
C ILE A 312 -3.97 0.55 -12.52
N PHE A 313 -4.86 0.00 -11.69
CA PHE A 313 -4.87 0.21 -10.24
C PHE A 313 -4.65 -1.10 -9.48
N ASP A 314 -4.28 -0.97 -8.21
CA ASP A 314 -4.39 -2.09 -7.29
C ASP A 314 -5.80 -2.17 -6.66
N CYS A 315 -5.99 -3.16 -5.79
CA CYS A 315 -7.32 -3.50 -5.27
C CYS A 315 -8.05 -2.32 -4.60
N ASP A 316 -7.36 -1.51 -3.83
CA ASP A 316 -7.91 -0.38 -3.09
C ASP A 316 -7.54 0.99 -3.68
N GLY A 317 -6.87 1.01 -4.83
CA GLY A 317 -6.66 2.19 -5.67
C GLY A 317 -5.66 3.21 -5.12
N ASP A 318 -4.84 2.82 -4.12
CA ASP A 318 -3.78 3.69 -3.62
C ASP A 318 -2.52 3.63 -4.51
N ARG A 319 -2.42 2.65 -5.41
CA ARG A 319 -1.37 2.53 -6.41
C ARG A 319 -1.91 2.62 -7.83
N GLY A 320 -1.15 3.29 -8.68
CA GLY A 320 -1.44 3.37 -10.10
C GLY A 320 -0.21 3.20 -10.97
N ALA A 321 -0.42 2.71 -12.18
CA ALA A 321 0.55 2.73 -13.26
C ALA A 321 -0.17 2.96 -14.59
N VAL A 322 0.57 3.23 -15.66
CA VAL A 322 -0.04 3.43 -16.97
C VAL A 322 0.68 2.62 -18.06
N VAL A 323 0.01 2.46 -19.18
CA VAL A 323 0.55 1.81 -20.39
C VAL A 323 0.34 2.78 -21.54
N PHE A 324 1.42 3.08 -22.26
CA PHE A 324 1.33 3.92 -23.45
C PHE A 324 0.68 3.21 -24.64
N ALA A 325 0.28 3.97 -25.66
CA ALA A 325 -0.41 3.47 -26.84
C ALA A 325 0.32 2.34 -27.59
N ASP A 326 1.65 2.31 -27.53
CA ASP A 326 2.48 1.28 -28.14
C ASP A 326 2.64 0.01 -27.27
N GLY A 327 2.00 -0.03 -26.10
CA GLY A 327 2.10 -1.10 -25.12
C GLY A 327 3.29 -0.98 -24.16
N THR A 328 4.03 0.13 -24.17
CA THR A 328 5.12 0.37 -23.22
C THR A 328 4.57 0.55 -21.82
N GLU A 329 5.06 -0.26 -20.87
CA GLU A 329 4.70 -0.19 -19.46
C GLU A 329 5.38 1.01 -18.79
N VAL A 330 4.60 1.82 -18.08
CA VAL A 330 5.04 2.99 -17.32
C VAL A 330 4.75 2.73 -15.85
N ASN A 331 5.67 2.02 -15.23
CA ASN A 331 5.67 1.69 -13.82
C ASN A 331 7.05 1.94 -13.22
N ARG A 332 7.23 1.71 -11.93
CA ARG A 332 8.51 1.81 -11.21
C ARG A 332 9.27 3.12 -11.54
N ASN A 333 10.55 3.02 -11.89
CA ASN A 333 11.39 4.18 -12.22
C ASN A 333 10.84 5.05 -13.38
N VAL A 334 10.16 4.41 -14.36
CA VAL A 334 9.58 5.12 -15.51
C VAL A 334 8.41 6.00 -15.08
N LEU A 335 7.56 5.52 -14.18
CA LEU A 335 6.45 6.29 -13.62
C LEU A 335 6.96 7.49 -12.82
N ILE A 336 7.96 7.27 -11.96
CA ILE A 336 8.60 8.34 -11.18
C ILE A 336 9.18 9.42 -12.11
N ALA A 337 9.91 9.01 -13.14
CA ALA A 337 10.49 9.91 -14.12
C ALA A 337 9.42 10.73 -14.86
N LEU A 338 8.31 10.09 -15.27
CA LEU A 338 7.21 10.76 -15.97
C LEU A 338 6.54 11.81 -15.08
N LEU A 339 6.19 11.46 -13.86
CA LEU A 339 5.57 12.40 -12.91
C LEU A 339 6.49 13.54 -12.53
N ALA A 340 7.78 13.26 -12.33
CA ALA A 340 8.79 14.30 -12.10
C ALA A 340 8.93 15.25 -13.30
N ALA A 341 8.92 14.72 -14.54
CA ALA A 341 8.96 15.54 -15.75
C ALA A 341 7.70 16.40 -15.94
N ILE A 342 6.55 15.93 -15.47
CA ILE A 342 5.29 16.71 -15.42
C ILE A 342 5.39 17.86 -14.43
N LEU A 343 6.04 17.63 -13.27
CA LEU A 343 6.17 18.64 -12.20
C LEU A 343 7.27 19.68 -12.47
N ALA A 344 8.39 19.28 -13.03
CA ALA A 344 9.60 20.11 -13.16
C ALA A 344 9.36 21.52 -13.74
N PRO A 345 8.51 21.72 -14.79
CA PRO A 345 8.27 23.05 -15.34
C PRO A 345 7.57 24.01 -14.38
N LYS A 346 6.73 23.50 -13.48
CA LYS A 346 5.98 24.30 -12.50
C LYS A 346 6.76 24.48 -11.19
N HIS A 347 7.62 23.51 -10.85
CA HIS A 347 8.35 23.43 -9.57
C HIS A 347 9.86 23.19 -9.80
N PRO A 348 10.58 24.12 -10.45
CA PRO A 348 11.99 23.94 -10.75
C PRO A 348 12.83 23.86 -9.46
N GLY A 349 13.70 22.84 -9.38
CA GLY A 349 14.56 22.62 -8.22
C GLY A 349 13.88 22.00 -7.00
N SER A 350 12.61 21.58 -7.11
CA SER A 350 11.91 20.88 -6.03
C SER A 350 12.52 19.50 -5.74
N VAL A 351 12.23 18.98 -4.56
CA VAL A 351 12.68 17.66 -4.12
C VAL A 351 11.66 16.61 -4.53
N ILE A 352 12.15 15.51 -5.10
CA ILE A 352 11.38 14.26 -5.31
C ILE A 352 11.91 13.23 -4.32
N VAL A 353 11.06 12.82 -3.38
CA VAL A 353 11.39 11.75 -2.41
C VAL A 353 10.99 10.41 -3.01
N THR A 354 11.92 9.45 -3.00
CA THR A 354 11.66 8.10 -3.51
C THR A 354 12.10 7.03 -2.52
N ASP A 355 11.70 5.78 -2.78
CA ASP A 355 12.23 4.65 -2.04
C ASP A 355 13.69 4.32 -2.40
N SER A 356 14.30 3.43 -1.62
CA SER A 356 15.73 3.12 -1.67
C SER A 356 16.17 2.33 -2.90
N VAL A 357 15.24 1.67 -3.61
CA VAL A 357 15.56 0.76 -4.73
C VAL A 357 15.50 1.42 -6.11
N THR A 358 15.35 2.75 -6.16
CA THR A 358 15.37 3.50 -7.42
C THR A 358 16.75 3.45 -8.10
N SER A 359 16.74 3.47 -9.44
CA SER A 359 17.95 3.35 -10.26
C SER A 359 18.85 4.58 -10.21
N ASP A 360 20.10 4.42 -10.62
CA ASP A 360 21.02 5.55 -10.78
C ASP A 360 20.69 6.34 -12.06
N GLU A 361 20.13 5.69 -13.08
CA GLU A 361 19.62 6.33 -14.29
C GLU A 361 18.46 7.28 -14.00
N LEU A 362 17.56 6.88 -13.08
CA LEU A 362 16.49 7.78 -12.61
C LEU A 362 17.09 8.98 -11.86
N HIS A 363 18.06 8.74 -10.96
CA HIS A 363 18.72 9.81 -10.24
C HIS A 363 19.36 10.83 -11.20
N ASP A 364 20.09 10.35 -12.20
CA ASP A 364 20.70 11.18 -13.23
C ASP A 364 19.65 11.97 -14.03
N PHE A 365 18.55 11.35 -14.40
CA PHE A 365 17.46 12.01 -15.12
C PHE A 365 16.82 13.12 -14.29
N LEU A 366 16.50 12.86 -13.02
CA LEU A 366 15.90 13.86 -12.12
C LEU A 366 16.83 15.07 -11.93
N GLU A 367 18.12 14.83 -11.65
CA GLU A 367 19.04 15.92 -11.31
C GLU A 367 19.66 16.61 -12.53
N LYS A 368 20.10 15.83 -13.54
CA LYS A 368 20.84 16.37 -14.67
C LYS A 368 19.95 16.83 -15.82
N ASP A 369 18.87 16.08 -16.11
CA ASP A 369 17.96 16.42 -17.22
C ASP A 369 16.83 17.37 -16.77
N LEU A 370 16.24 17.12 -15.58
CA LEU A 370 15.11 17.92 -15.08
C LEU A 370 15.51 19.05 -14.13
N GLY A 371 16.73 19.03 -13.57
CA GLY A 371 17.20 20.03 -12.60
C GLY A 371 16.46 20.00 -11.27
N LEU A 372 15.89 18.84 -10.91
CA LEU A 372 15.24 18.58 -9.63
C LEU A 372 16.27 18.04 -8.61
N LYS A 373 15.86 17.91 -7.35
CA LYS A 373 16.65 17.25 -6.30
C LYS A 373 16.08 15.86 -6.04
N HIS A 374 16.91 14.82 -6.04
CA HIS A 374 16.48 13.46 -5.75
C HIS A 374 16.85 13.04 -4.33
N PHE A 375 15.85 12.68 -3.52
CA PHE A 375 16.03 12.20 -2.15
C PHE A 375 15.59 10.74 -2.02
N ARG A 376 16.53 9.79 -2.06
CA ARG A 376 16.24 8.37 -1.77
C ARG A 376 16.07 8.16 -0.27
N TYR A 377 14.96 7.51 0.13
CA TYR A 377 14.66 7.22 1.53
C TYR A 377 14.30 5.73 1.72
N ARG A 378 13.92 5.35 2.91
CA ARG A 378 13.53 3.97 3.22
C ARG A 378 12.24 3.59 2.51
N ARG A 379 12.13 2.34 2.06
CA ARG A 379 10.88 1.78 1.54
C ARG A 379 9.76 1.81 2.58
N GLY A 380 8.53 1.80 2.05
CA GLY A 380 7.27 1.93 2.74
C GLY A 380 6.62 3.27 2.41
N TYR A 381 5.43 3.21 1.82
CA TYR A 381 4.72 4.39 1.33
C TYR A 381 4.70 5.53 2.37
N LYS A 382 4.37 5.19 3.63
CA LYS A 382 4.34 6.18 4.70
C LYS A 382 5.71 6.77 5.00
N ASN A 383 6.79 5.98 4.98
CA ASN A 383 8.15 6.50 5.17
C ASN A 383 8.48 7.59 4.15
N VAL A 384 8.17 7.33 2.87
CA VAL A 384 8.46 8.24 1.76
C VAL A 384 7.60 9.50 1.84
N ILE A 385 6.30 9.35 2.13
CA ILE A 385 5.35 10.46 2.28
C ILE A 385 5.72 11.34 3.48
N ASP A 386 5.94 10.74 4.65
CA ASP A 386 6.31 11.47 5.86
C ASP A 386 7.61 12.24 5.68
N LYS A 387 8.58 11.67 4.94
CA LYS A 387 9.82 12.37 4.60
C LYS A 387 9.58 13.59 3.72
N GLY A 388 8.68 13.49 2.74
CA GLY A 388 8.26 14.63 1.93
C GLY A 388 7.61 15.74 2.77
N ILE A 389 6.74 15.37 3.68
CA ILE A 389 6.08 16.30 4.63
C ILE A 389 7.13 16.94 5.57
N GLU A 390 8.06 16.15 6.10
CA GLU A 390 9.15 16.62 6.95
C GLU A 390 10.03 17.67 6.24
N LEU A 391 10.42 17.39 4.99
CA LEU A 391 11.21 18.30 4.17
C LEU A 391 10.48 19.63 3.95
N ASN A 392 9.18 19.60 3.64
CA ASN A 392 8.38 20.82 3.52
C ASN A 392 8.30 21.61 4.83
N LYS A 393 8.15 20.94 5.98
CA LYS A 393 8.19 21.58 7.30
C LYS A 393 9.55 22.21 7.60
N ALA A 394 10.62 21.63 7.05
CA ALA A 394 11.99 22.16 7.19
C ALA A 394 12.31 23.30 6.18
N GLY A 395 11.38 23.64 5.28
CA GLY A 395 11.53 24.71 4.28
C GLY A 395 12.14 24.28 2.96
N GLU A 396 12.29 22.97 2.73
CA GLU A 396 12.61 22.42 1.40
C GLU A 396 11.29 22.25 0.62
N ASP A 397 11.33 22.51 -0.68
CA ASP A 397 10.16 22.35 -1.54
C ASP A 397 10.08 20.91 -2.07
N CYS A 398 9.32 20.06 -1.41
CA CYS A 398 9.06 18.68 -1.84
C CYS A 398 7.65 18.59 -2.42
N GLU A 399 7.52 18.30 -3.71
CA GLU A 399 6.25 18.27 -4.44
C GLU A 399 5.71 16.85 -4.67
N LEU A 400 6.59 15.84 -4.64
CA LEU A 400 6.23 14.44 -4.89
C LEU A 400 7.02 13.52 -3.97
N ALA A 401 6.30 12.63 -3.31
CA ALA A 401 6.82 11.48 -2.59
C ALA A 401 6.25 10.21 -3.24
N ILE A 402 7.11 9.34 -3.78
CA ILE A 402 6.68 8.22 -4.62
C ILE A 402 7.59 7.01 -4.49
N GLU A 403 6.99 5.81 -4.51
CA GLU A 403 7.73 4.55 -4.51
C GLU A 403 7.72 3.86 -5.88
N THR A 404 8.70 2.98 -6.08
CA THR A 404 8.73 2.08 -7.25
C THR A 404 7.55 1.11 -7.31
N SER A 405 6.82 0.92 -6.22
CA SER A 405 5.60 0.09 -6.14
C SER A 405 4.35 0.73 -6.76
N GLY A 406 4.42 2.04 -7.11
CA GLY A 406 3.28 2.78 -7.65
C GLY A 406 2.51 3.60 -6.61
N HIS A 407 2.85 3.51 -5.32
CA HIS A 407 2.40 4.45 -4.30
C HIS A 407 2.96 5.83 -4.59
N GLY A 408 2.12 6.87 -4.61
CA GLY A 408 2.60 8.21 -4.90
C GLY A 408 1.67 9.31 -4.38
N ALA A 409 2.27 10.28 -3.73
CA ALA A 409 1.61 11.35 -3.02
C ALA A 409 2.13 12.72 -3.46
N PHE A 410 1.24 13.56 -3.93
CA PHE A 410 1.53 14.93 -4.33
C PHE A 410 1.21 15.89 -3.20
N LYS A 411 2.05 16.89 -2.98
CA LYS A 411 1.81 17.96 -2.01
C LYS A 411 0.49 18.69 -2.28
N GLU A 412 0.20 18.98 -3.54
CA GLU A 412 -1.04 19.64 -3.95
C GLU A 412 -2.30 18.78 -3.74
N ASN A 413 -2.16 17.46 -3.55
CA ASN A 413 -3.22 16.51 -3.20
C ASN A 413 -3.12 16.06 -1.73
N TYR A 414 -2.78 16.97 -0.82
CA TYR A 414 -2.68 16.72 0.64
C TYR A 414 -1.69 15.62 1.03
N PHE A 415 -0.74 15.27 0.19
CA PHE A 415 0.10 14.09 0.33
C PHE A 415 -0.71 12.79 0.48
N SER A 416 -1.90 12.75 -0.13
CA SER A 416 -2.68 11.52 -0.29
C SER A 416 -1.91 10.52 -1.17
N ASP A 417 -1.76 9.30 -0.70
CA ASP A 417 -1.29 8.19 -1.52
C ASP A 417 -2.44 7.80 -2.47
N ASP A 418 -2.31 8.14 -3.78
CA ASP A 418 -3.49 8.25 -4.65
C ASP A 418 -3.18 7.87 -6.10
N GLY A 419 -3.50 6.62 -6.45
CA GLY A 419 -3.32 6.10 -7.80
C GLY A 419 -4.18 6.82 -8.85
N ALA A 420 -5.41 7.21 -8.50
CA ALA A 420 -6.29 7.94 -9.42
C ALA A 420 -5.76 9.36 -9.67
N TYR A 421 -5.24 10.04 -8.66
CA TYR A 421 -4.60 11.35 -8.85
C TYR A 421 -3.36 11.28 -9.74
N ILE A 422 -2.53 10.23 -9.55
CA ILE A 422 -1.40 9.93 -10.46
C ILE A 422 -1.89 9.86 -11.91
N ALA A 423 -2.93 9.08 -12.17
CA ALA A 423 -3.52 8.92 -13.50
C ALA A 423 -4.06 10.26 -14.03
N VAL A 424 -4.76 11.05 -13.20
CA VAL A 424 -5.28 12.38 -13.55
C VAL A 424 -4.14 13.32 -13.99
N LYS A 425 -3.01 13.37 -13.28
CA LYS A 425 -1.86 14.22 -13.67
C LYS A 425 -1.30 13.82 -15.03
N ILE A 426 -1.20 12.54 -15.31
CA ILE A 426 -0.72 12.01 -16.59
C ILE A 426 -1.72 12.35 -17.71
N ILE A 427 -3.01 12.08 -17.51
CA ILE A 427 -4.09 12.34 -18.48
C ILE A 427 -4.20 13.83 -18.82
N CYS A 428 -4.21 14.70 -17.81
CA CYS A 428 -4.24 16.14 -18.03
C CYS A 428 -3.06 16.64 -18.85
N THR A 429 -1.87 16.09 -18.57
CA THR A 429 -0.67 16.45 -19.32
C THR A 429 -0.71 15.92 -20.74
N MET A 430 -1.17 14.69 -20.95
CA MET A 430 -1.36 14.09 -22.28
C MET A 430 -2.34 14.95 -23.11
N ALA A 431 -3.49 15.32 -22.54
CA ALA A 431 -4.49 16.16 -23.20
C ALA A 431 -3.92 17.53 -23.65
N ARG A 432 -3.08 18.15 -22.82
CA ARG A 432 -2.41 19.43 -23.17
C ARG A 432 -1.37 19.25 -24.28
N LEU A 433 -0.50 18.23 -24.15
CA LEU A 433 0.53 17.95 -25.14
C LEU A 433 -0.04 17.60 -26.51
N GLN A 434 -1.14 16.86 -26.57
CA GLN A 434 -1.82 16.51 -27.81
C GLN A 434 -2.28 17.77 -28.59
N LYS A 435 -2.78 18.79 -27.89
CA LYS A 435 -3.12 20.09 -28.52
C LYS A 435 -1.91 20.80 -29.12
N GLU A 436 -0.72 20.54 -28.57
CA GLU A 436 0.56 21.07 -29.08
C GLU A 436 1.19 20.17 -30.15
N GLY A 437 0.55 19.06 -30.54
CA GLY A 437 1.12 18.07 -31.45
C GLY A 437 2.33 17.30 -30.88
N LYS A 438 2.41 17.22 -29.56
CA LYS A 438 3.44 16.48 -28.82
C LYS A 438 2.82 15.23 -28.17
N THR A 439 3.68 14.27 -27.81
CA THR A 439 3.26 13.06 -27.11
C THR A 439 3.81 13.04 -25.67
N ILE A 440 3.15 12.29 -24.79
CA ILE A 440 3.52 12.20 -23.37
C ILE A 440 4.88 11.51 -23.20
N GLU A 441 5.21 10.53 -24.05
CA GLU A 441 6.50 9.81 -24.08
C GLU A 441 7.67 10.74 -24.33
N SER A 442 7.43 11.86 -25.02
CA SER A 442 8.47 12.86 -25.29
C SER A 442 9.08 13.45 -24.02
N LEU A 443 8.37 13.43 -22.89
CA LEU A 443 8.84 13.96 -21.62
C LEU A 443 9.98 13.12 -21.01
N ILE A 444 10.01 11.83 -21.30
CA ILE A 444 10.96 10.88 -20.71
C ILE A 444 11.90 10.25 -21.75
N ARG A 445 11.97 10.80 -22.96
CA ARG A 445 12.81 10.25 -24.06
C ARG A 445 14.31 10.15 -23.72
N ASN A 446 14.79 10.94 -22.77
CA ASN A 446 16.18 10.95 -22.33
C ASN A 446 16.43 9.98 -21.15
N LEU A 447 15.36 9.42 -20.55
CA LEU A 447 15.50 8.48 -19.46
C LEU A 447 16.21 7.21 -19.97
N LYS A 448 17.34 6.91 -19.38
CA LYS A 448 18.05 5.65 -19.64
C LYS A 448 17.45 4.55 -18.76
N GLN A 449 17.58 3.31 -19.23
CA GLN A 449 17.22 2.13 -18.47
C GLN A 449 18.47 1.30 -18.22
N PRO A 450 18.60 0.64 -17.06
CA PRO A 450 19.65 -0.34 -16.85
C PRO A 450 19.51 -1.48 -17.87
N ALA A 451 20.62 -2.05 -18.34
CA ALA A 451 20.56 -3.20 -19.23
C ALA A 451 20.13 -4.48 -18.52
N GLU A 452 20.35 -4.54 -17.20
CA GLU A 452 19.94 -5.65 -16.34
C GLU A 452 19.50 -5.13 -14.98
N SER A 453 18.39 -5.70 -14.47
CA SER A 453 17.89 -5.48 -13.10
C SER A 453 17.46 -6.84 -12.52
N VAL A 454 17.97 -7.18 -11.34
CA VAL A 454 17.72 -8.46 -10.66
C VAL A 454 17.48 -8.23 -9.18
N GLU A 455 16.46 -8.87 -8.61
CA GLU A 455 16.29 -9.02 -7.17
C GLU A 455 16.64 -10.44 -6.74
N VAL A 456 17.55 -10.58 -5.79
CA VAL A 456 17.89 -11.84 -5.11
C VAL A 456 17.35 -11.77 -3.70
N ARG A 457 16.58 -12.78 -3.27
CA ARG A 457 15.99 -12.84 -1.93
C ARG A 457 16.67 -13.92 -1.11
N TYR A 458 17.46 -13.54 -0.12
CA TYR A 458 18.08 -14.49 0.82
C TYR A 458 17.12 -14.74 1.98
N THR A 459 16.58 -15.96 2.07
CA THR A 459 15.75 -16.38 3.21
C THR A 459 16.65 -16.69 4.42
N ILE A 460 16.26 -16.17 5.59
CA ILE A 460 16.96 -16.40 6.86
C ILE A 460 16.23 -17.51 7.62
N SER A 461 16.91 -18.60 7.95
CA SER A 461 16.37 -19.66 8.80
C SER A 461 16.56 -19.35 10.29
N GLY A 462 15.55 -19.70 11.13
CA GLY A 462 15.56 -19.54 12.59
C GLY A 462 14.68 -18.39 13.08
N GLU A 463 14.28 -18.46 14.35
CA GLU A 463 13.32 -17.51 14.96
C GLU A 463 13.92 -16.12 15.22
N ASP A 464 15.24 -16.01 15.41
CA ASP A 464 15.98 -14.77 15.64
C ASP A 464 16.40 -14.06 14.34
N PHE A 465 15.58 -14.19 13.28
CA PHE A 465 15.94 -13.70 11.94
C PHE A 465 16.20 -12.18 11.89
N ALA A 466 15.54 -11.40 12.75
CA ALA A 466 15.70 -9.95 12.79
C ALA A 466 17.11 -9.53 13.26
N ASP A 467 17.59 -10.15 14.34
CA ASP A 467 18.93 -9.88 14.89
C ASP A 467 20.02 -10.47 13.99
N TYR A 468 19.76 -11.67 13.46
CA TYR A 468 20.67 -12.29 12.50
C TYR A 468 20.83 -11.45 11.23
N GLY A 469 19.73 -10.94 10.66
CA GLY A 469 19.76 -10.07 9.49
C GLY A 469 20.50 -8.75 9.76
N THR A 470 20.34 -8.17 10.95
CA THR A 470 21.09 -6.97 11.37
C THR A 470 22.58 -7.25 11.41
N LYS A 471 22.99 -8.39 12.02
CA LYS A 471 24.39 -8.79 12.05
C LYS A 471 24.98 -9.03 10.66
N VAL A 472 24.21 -9.65 9.75
CA VAL A 472 24.65 -9.83 8.35
C VAL A 472 24.91 -8.50 7.67
N LEU A 473 24.07 -7.48 7.89
CA LEU A 473 24.27 -6.15 7.31
C LEU A 473 25.53 -5.46 7.89
N GLU A 474 25.75 -5.54 9.21
CA GLU A 474 26.95 -4.99 9.85
C GLU A 474 28.23 -5.66 9.29
N ASP A 475 28.23 -6.97 9.20
CA ASP A 475 29.36 -7.73 8.64
C ASP A 475 29.56 -7.44 7.14
N PHE A 476 28.45 -7.14 6.40
CA PHE A 476 28.49 -6.77 4.99
C PHE A 476 29.12 -5.40 4.78
N GLN A 477 28.78 -4.44 5.62
CA GLN A 477 29.41 -3.12 5.60
C GLN A 477 30.92 -3.23 5.81
N ALA A 478 31.34 -3.97 6.84
CA ALA A 478 32.76 -4.18 7.13
C ALA A 478 33.49 -4.93 6.00
N PHE A 479 32.81 -5.84 5.31
CA PHE A 479 33.35 -6.51 4.13
C PHE A 479 33.50 -5.53 2.94
N ALA A 480 32.52 -4.69 2.71
CA ALA A 480 32.54 -3.72 1.61
C ALA A 480 33.65 -2.65 1.80
N GLU A 481 33.89 -2.21 3.03
CA GLU A 481 34.94 -1.24 3.36
C GLU A 481 36.36 -1.74 3.07
N GLN A 482 36.56 -3.06 2.97
CA GLN A 482 37.88 -3.66 2.72
C GLN A 482 38.22 -3.78 1.23
N ASP A 483 37.26 -3.64 0.33
CA ASP A 483 37.48 -3.76 -1.11
C ASP A 483 37.31 -2.40 -1.81
N PRO A 484 38.38 -1.81 -2.37
CA PRO A 484 38.33 -0.50 -3.00
C PRO A 484 37.45 -0.43 -4.26
N ARG A 485 36.96 -1.57 -4.75
CA ARG A 485 35.99 -1.63 -5.88
C ARG A 485 34.56 -1.44 -5.42
N PHE A 486 34.31 -1.42 -4.10
CA PHE A 486 33.00 -1.27 -3.50
C PHE A 486 32.88 0.16 -2.98
N HIS A 487 32.12 1.00 -3.68
CA HIS A 487 31.91 2.38 -3.26
C HIS A 487 30.58 2.46 -2.50
N ILE A 488 30.67 2.47 -1.14
CA ILE A 488 29.50 2.62 -0.28
C ILE A 488 28.89 4.00 -0.55
N VAL A 489 27.60 4.02 -0.87
CA VAL A 489 26.86 5.25 -1.18
C VAL A 489 26.38 5.90 0.12
N GLU A 490 26.74 7.19 0.28
CA GLU A 490 26.30 8.02 1.42
C GLU A 490 25.79 9.38 0.93
N PRO A 491 24.71 9.94 1.52
CA PRO A 491 23.91 9.33 2.59
C PRO A 491 23.02 8.17 2.07
N ASN A 492 22.84 7.15 2.92
CA ASN A 492 21.94 6.04 2.66
C ASN A 492 21.09 5.77 3.92
N TYR A 493 19.80 5.55 3.75
CA TYR A 493 18.84 5.47 4.85
C TYR A 493 18.27 4.06 5.06
N GLU A 494 18.60 3.11 4.18
CA GLU A 494 18.15 1.73 4.28
C GLU A 494 19.20 0.77 3.77
N GLY A 495 19.57 -0.21 4.59
CA GLY A 495 20.53 -1.26 4.21
C GLY A 495 21.90 -0.73 3.83
N ILE A 496 22.58 -1.42 2.94
CA ILE A 496 23.89 -1.04 2.42
C ILE A 496 23.81 -0.95 0.90
N ARG A 497 23.95 0.26 0.37
CA ARG A 497 24.01 0.51 -1.08
C ARG A 497 25.49 0.66 -1.50
N ILE A 498 25.85 -0.05 -2.55
CA ILE A 498 27.21 -0.01 -3.14
C ILE A 498 27.08 0.33 -4.62
N SER A 499 27.86 1.28 -5.08
CA SER A 499 28.06 1.54 -6.51
C SER A 499 29.36 0.89 -7.01
N PHE A 500 29.34 0.50 -8.27
CA PHE A 500 30.45 -0.10 -9.00
C PHE A 500 30.70 0.74 -10.24
N ASP A 501 31.93 1.21 -10.41
CA ASP A 501 32.36 1.99 -11.59
C ASP A 501 33.78 1.62 -11.94
N ASP A 502 33.96 0.47 -12.58
CA ASP A 502 35.26 0.00 -13.05
C ASP A 502 35.18 -0.56 -14.48
N GLU A 503 36.32 -0.94 -15.05
CA GLU A 503 36.38 -1.44 -16.45
C GLU A 503 35.49 -2.64 -16.75
N LYS A 504 35.13 -3.45 -15.72
CA LYS A 504 34.37 -4.68 -15.88
C LYS A 504 32.88 -4.48 -15.69
N VAL A 505 32.49 -3.58 -14.77
CA VAL A 505 31.06 -3.36 -14.45
C VAL A 505 30.83 -1.94 -13.97
N LYS A 506 29.73 -1.36 -14.44
CA LYS A 506 29.12 -0.14 -13.91
C LYS A 506 27.70 -0.47 -13.54
N GLY A 507 27.31 -0.11 -12.30
CA GLY A 507 26.00 -0.43 -11.73
C GLY A 507 25.99 -0.26 -10.24
N TRP A 508 24.96 -0.76 -9.59
CA TRP A 508 24.79 -0.67 -8.15
C TRP A 508 24.15 -1.94 -7.57
N MET A 509 24.25 -2.11 -6.27
CA MET A 509 23.49 -3.06 -5.49
C MET A 509 23.03 -2.44 -4.18
N LEU A 510 21.92 -2.95 -3.64
CA LEU A 510 21.42 -2.64 -2.31
C LEU A 510 21.06 -3.93 -1.60
N LEU A 511 21.73 -4.22 -0.47
CA LEU A 511 21.33 -5.28 0.46
C LEU A 511 20.57 -4.64 1.62
N ARG A 512 19.36 -5.08 1.88
CA ARG A 512 18.53 -4.56 2.97
C ARG A 512 17.84 -5.67 3.75
N LYS A 513 17.29 -5.34 4.89
CA LYS A 513 16.44 -6.24 5.68
C LYS A 513 14.98 -6.02 5.33
N SER A 514 14.19 -7.10 5.17
CA SER A 514 12.73 -6.97 5.15
C SER A 514 12.25 -6.54 6.54
N LEU A 515 11.21 -5.71 6.58
CA LEU A 515 10.59 -5.29 7.84
C LEU A 515 9.76 -6.40 8.48
N HIS A 516 9.19 -7.29 7.67
CA HIS A 516 8.17 -8.24 8.11
C HIS A 516 8.57 -9.71 7.89
N ASP A 517 9.36 -9.98 6.87
CA ASP A 517 9.70 -11.34 6.45
C ASP A 517 11.13 -11.71 6.86
N PRO A 518 11.41 -13.00 7.09
CA PRO A 518 12.76 -13.49 7.38
C PRO A 518 13.64 -13.52 6.12
N VAL A 519 13.76 -12.36 5.43
CA VAL A 519 14.53 -12.26 4.19
C VAL A 519 15.42 -11.02 4.14
N LEU A 520 16.54 -11.15 3.43
CA LEU A 520 17.40 -10.04 3.00
C LEU A 520 17.25 -9.89 1.49
N PRO A 521 16.42 -8.95 0.99
CA PRO A 521 16.37 -8.63 -0.43
C PRO A 521 17.67 -7.92 -0.84
N MET A 522 18.20 -8.33 -2.00
CA MET A 522 19.33 -7.69 -2.66
C MET A 522 18.93 -7.29 -4.07
N ASN A 523 18.80 -6.00 -4.31
CA ASN A 523 18.57 -5.45 -5.62
C ASN A 523 19.90 -5.14 -6.31
N ILE A 524 20.03 -5.48 -7.59
CA ILE A 524 21.24 -5.25 -8.39
C ILE A 524 20.81 -4.73 -9.75
N GLU A 525 21.45 -3.66 -10.20
CA GLU A 525 21.31 -3.18 -11.58
C GLU A 525 22.67 -2.94 -12.22
N ALA A 526 22.73 -3.09 -13.54
CA ALA A 526 23.94 -2.86 -14.30
C ALA A 526 23.65 -2.19 -15.66
N GLU A 527 24.55 -1.30 -16.08
CA GLU A 527 24.45 -0.58 -17.36
C GLU A 527 24.70 -1.47 -18.58
N LYS A 528 25.28 -2.66 -18.40
CA LYS A 528 25.62 -3.61 -19.49
C LYS A 528 25.20 -5.01 -19.15
N ALA A 529 24.82 -5.78 -20.19
CA ALA A 529 24.51 -7.19 -20.09
C ALA A 529 25.68 -8.02 -19.49
N GLY A 530 25.36 -8.93 -18.56
CA GLY A 530 26.29 -9.72 -17.77
C GLY A 530 26.88 -8.97 -16.54
N GLY A 531 26.51 -7.71 -16.35
CA GLY A 531 27.00 -6.89 -15.24
C GLY A 531 26.51 -7.36 -13.88
N THR A 532 25.25 -7.76 -13.79
CA THR A 532 24.66 -8.27 -12.54
C THR A 532 25.34 -9.56 -12.08
N ASP A 533 25.72 -10.44 -12.99
CA ASP A 533 26.49 -11.65 -12.69
C ASP A 533 27.91 -11.32 -12.18
N ILE A 534 28.56 -10.29 -12.74
CA ILE A 534 29.87 -9.84 -12.26
C ILE A 534 29.75 -9.34 -10.82
N ILE A 535 28.74 -8.52 -10.52
CA ILE A 535 28.49 -8.01 -9.15
C ILE A 535 28.21 -9.19 -8.22
N ARG A 536 27.32 -10.10 -8.55
CA ARG A 536 26.99 -11.28 -7.74
C ARG A 536 28.24 -12.13 -7.42
N LYS A 537 29.10 -12.40 -8.41
CA LYS A 537 30.35 -13.15 -8.22
C LYS A 537 31.31 -12.46 -7.26
N ARG A 538 31.35 -11.11 -7.21
CA ARG A 538 32.16 -10.36 -6.23
C ARG A 538 31.63 -10.52 -4.81
N LEU A 539 30.33 -10.75 -4.66
CA LEU A 539 29.64 -10.88 -3.36
C LEU A 539 29.58 -12.33 -2.85
N GLU A 540 29.73 -13.33 -3.73
CA GLU A 540 29.73 -14.77 -3.35
C GLU A 540 30.64 -15.11 -2.15
N PRO A 541 31.89 -14.59 -2.04
CA PRO A 541 32.77 -14.90 -0.90
C PRO A 541 32.23 -14.39 0.44
N PHE A 542 31.36 -13.36 0.42
CA PHE A 542 30.67 -12.87 1.61
C PHE A 542 29.53 -13.82 2.01
N PHE A 543 28.59 -14.07 1.09
CA PHE A 543 27.40 -14.86 1.39
C PHE A 543 27.71 -16.33 1.69
N ALA A 544 28.77 -16.90 1.12
CA ALA A 544 29.23 -18.26 1.41
C ALA A 544 29.62 -18.50 2.90
N ARG A 545 29.78 -17.45 3.70
CA ARG A 545 30.07 -17.55 5.14
C ARG A 545 28.83 -17.84 5.98
N TYR A 546 27.63 -17.69 5.42
CA TYR A 546 26.37 -17.73 6.16
C TYR A 546 25.53 -18.96 5.78
N ASN A 547 25.54 -19.97 6.66
CA ASN A 547 24.84 -21.23 6.46
C ASN A 547 23.31 -21.16 6.73
N ARG A 548 22.82 -20.04 7.26
CA ARG A 548 21.40 -19.79 7.53
C ARG A 548 20.74 -18.94 6.43
N LEU A 549 21.49 -18.53 5.40
CA LEU A 549 20.97 -17.84 4.23
C LEU A 549 20.80 -18.83 3.08
N SER A 550 19.61 -18.82 2.45
CA SER A 550 19.31 -19.57 1.24
C SER A 550 18.61 -18.67 0.21
N VAL A 551 18.85 -18.93 -1.09
CA VAL A 551 18.23 -18.19 -2.21
C VAL A 551 16.99 -18.94 -2.69
#